data_55119701b2d5986877f61f2b084372a8
#
_entry.id   55119701b2d5986877f61f2b084372a8
#
_cell.length_a   1.000
_cell.length_b   1.000
_cell.length_c   1.000
_cell.angle_alpha   90.00
_cell.angle_beta   90.00
_cell.angle_gamma   90.00
#
_symmetry.space_group_name_H-M   'P 1'
#
loop_
_entity.id
_entity.type
_entity.pdbx_description
1 polymer ?
#
loop_
_entity_poly.entity_id
_entity_poly.type
_entity_poly.pdbx_seq_one_letter_code
_entity_poly.pdbx_strand_id
1 'polypeptide(L)'
;MILDMINHMEGIKYSNEPKLETKLIIDKEKRRYMVVTVGWNEAGDYHHSCSIHVEIINEKLWFYTNMTDIDFGRKLVYQGVPPSDIVVGFLTPKMREVSDYAVA
;
A
#
# COMPACT_ATOMS: atom_id res chain seq x y z
N MET A 1 8.22 9.03 -6.46
CA MET A 1 7.40 8.00 -7.13
C MET A 1 6.42 7.31 -6.17
N ILE A 2 6.91 6.62 -5.14
CA ILE A 2 6.01 5.97 -4.19
C ILE A 2 5.15 6.98 -3.41
N LEU A 3 5.73 8.11 -3.04
CA LEU A 3 4.99 9.17 -2.34
C LEU A 3 3.86 9.74 -3.19
N ASP A 4 4.07 9.88 -4.49
CA ASP A 4 3.04 10.40 -5.39
C ASP A 4 1.83 9.46 -5.45
N MET A 5 2.08 8.16 -5.51
CA MET A 5 1.02 7.16 -5.51
C MET A 5 0.25 7.17 -4.20
N ILE A 6 0.96 7.23 -3.08
CA ILE A 6 0.35 7.20 -1.75
C ILE A 6 -0.41 8.50 -1.49
N ASN A 7 0.15 9.65 -1.88
CA ASN A 7 -0.52 10.94 -1.77
C ASN A 7 -1.83 10.96 -2.55
N HIS A 8 -1.87 10.29 -3.70
CA HIS A 8 -3.08 10.19 -4.49
C HIS A 8 -4.20 9.44 -3.76
N MET A 9 -3.83 8.53 -2.85
CA MET A 9 -4.80 7.77 -2.06
C MET A 9 -5.42 8.60 -0.95
N GLU A 10 -4.74 9.64 -0.48
CA GLU A 10 -5.28 10.52 0.56
C GLU A 10 -6.48 11.28 0.00
N GLY A 11 -7.57 11.27 0.74
CA GLY A 11 -8.80 11.94 0.31
C GLY A 11 -9.70 11.09 -0.55
N ILE A 12 -9.28 9.91 -1.00
CA ILE A 12 -10.17 9.00 -1.71
C ILE A 12 -11.23 8.50 -0.72
N LYS A 13 -12.49 8.59 -1.15
CA LYS A 13 -13.61 8.13 -0.35
C LYS A 13 -14.18 6.86 -0.96
N TYR A 14 -14.50 5.90 -0.11
CA TYR A 14 -15.24 4.73 -0.57
C TYR A 14 -16.67 5.14 -0.91
N SER A 15 -17.17 4.72 -2.06
CA SER A 15 -18.49 5.14 -2.53
C SER A 15 -19.63 4.68 -1.61
N ASN A 16 -19.44 3.53 -0.93
CA ASN A 16 -20.43 2.98 -0.01
C ASN A 16 -20.16 3.34 1.45
N GLU A 17 -19.06 4.05 1.75
CA GLU A 17 -18.69 4.45 3.10
C GLU A 17 -18.11 5.87 3.09
N PRO A 18 -18.92 6.88 2.76
CA PRO A 18 -18.41 8.25 2.57
C PRO A 18 -17.94 8.93 3.85
N LYS A 19 -18.32 8.40 5.02
CA LYS A 19 -17.90 8.96 6.31
C LYS A 19 -16.52 8.49 6.75
N LEU A 20 -15.97 7.47 6.11
CA LEU A 20 -14.62 7.00 6.41
C LEU A 20 -13.60 7.92 5.80
N GLU A 21 -12.52 8.17 6.52
CA GLU A 21 -11.42 9.01 6.06
C GLU A 21 -10.20 8.17 5.76
N THR A 22 -9.49 8.55 4.69
CA THR A 22 -8.21 7.95 4.35
C THR A 22 -7.12 8.89 4.82
N LYS A 23 -6.23 8.41 5.67
CA LYS A 23 -5.14 9.21 6.24
C LYS A 23 -3.79 8.62 5.86
N LEU A 24 -2.87 9.49 5.53
CA LEU A 24 -1.52 9.12 5.12
C LEU A 24 -0.58 9.27 6.30
N ILE A 25 0.19 8.23 6.58
CA ILE A 25 1.20 8.22 7.63
C ILE A 25 2.54 7.97 6.99
N ILE A 26 3.46 8.92 7.12
CA ILE A 26 4.76 8.88 6.46
C ILE A 26 5.88 9.07 7.48
N ASP A 27 6.85 8.16 7.46
CA ASP A 27 8.12 8.31 8.16
C ASP A 27 9.21 8.39 7.08
N LYS A 28 9.61 9.59 6.71
CA LYS A 28 10.60 9.81 5.64
C LYS A 28 11.99 9.34 6.05
N GLU A 29 12.32 9.42 7.32
CA GLU A 29 13.64 9.03 7.82
C GLU A 29 13.84 7.53 7.72
N LYS A 30 12.84 6.76 8.12
CA LYS A 30 12.90 5.30 8.07
C LYS A 30 12.28 4.72 6.80
N ARG A 31 11.82 5.58 5.91
CA ARG A 31 11.22 5.21 4.64
C ARG A 31 10.07 4.21 4.79
N ARG A 32 9.11 4.57 5.66
CA ARG A 32 7.90 3.77 5.91
C ARG A 32 6.68 4.59 5.55
N TYR A 33 5.76 3.96 4.83
CA TYR A 33 4.59 4.65 4.29
C TYR A 33 3.35 3.81 4.55
N MET A 34 2.31 4.42 5.14
CA MET A 34 1.06 3.73 5.44
C MET A 34 -0.11 4.59 5.02
N VAL A 35 -1.18 3.93 4.60
CA VAL A 35 -2.48 4.56 4.38
C VAL A 35 -3.46 3.85 5.30
N VAL A 36 -4.09 4.61 6.21
CA VAL A 36 -5.08 4.05 7.13
C VAL A 36 -6.45 4.62 6.81
N THR A 37 -7.47 3.80 7.00
CA THR A 37 -8.86 4.17 6.86
C THR A 37 -9.49 4.19 8.24
N VAL A 38 -10.03 5.35 8.65
CA VAL A 38 -10.59 5.50 9.99
C VAL A 38 -11.94 6.22 9.92
N GLY A 39 -12.79 5.92 10.89
CA GLY A 39 -14.06 6.60 11.06
C GLY A 39 -15.21 5.67 11.39
N TRP A 40 -16.39 6.24 11.38
CA TRP A 40 -17.63 5.53 11.65
C TRP A 40 -18.37 5.34 10.32
N ASN A 41 -18.87 4.12 10.07
CA ASN A 41 -19.64 3.86 8.86
C ASN A 41 -21.10 4.24 9.06
N GLU A 42 -21.91 4.07 8.02
CA GLU A 42 -23.33 4.39 8.07
C GLU A 42 -24.10 3.52 9.08
N ALA A 43 -23.62 2.31 9.33
CA ALA A 43 -24.24 1.39 10.29
C ALA A 43 -23.87 1.71 11.74
N GLY A 44 -22.99 2.69 11.97
CA GLY A 44 -22.57 3.06 13.31
C GLY A 44 -21.41 2.25 13.88
N ASP A 45 -20.70 1.52 13.04
CA ASP A 45 -19.52 0.75 13.43
C ASP A 45 -18.25 1.57 13.23
N TYR A 46 -17.33 1.45 14.18
CA TYR A 46 -16.04 2.12 14.09
C TYR A 46 -15.05 1.29 13.29
N HIS A 47 -14.37 1.93 12.36
CA HIS A 47 -13.34 1.31 11.53
C HIS A 47 -11.99 1.97 11.75
N HIS A 48 -10.96 1.15 11.86
CA HIS A 48 -9.58 1.60 11.87
C HIS A 48 -8.73 0.47 11.28
N SER A 49 -8.27 0.64 10.06
CA SER A 49 -7.51 -0.40 9.38
C SER A 49 -6.41 0.20 8.51
N CYS A 50 -5.35 -0.57 8.34
CA CYS A 50 -4.27 -0.20 7.41
C CYS A 50 -4.63 -0.76 6.04
N SER A 51 -4.80 0.14 5.08
CA SER A 51 -5.13 -0.24 3.69
C SER A 51 -3.88 -0.56 2.89
N ILE A 52 -2.79 0.17 3.14
CA ILE A 52 -1.52 0.01 2.44
C ILE A 52 -0.40 0.21 3.45
N HIS A 53 0.58 -0.67 3.41
CA HIS A 53 1.81 -0.53 4.19
C HIS A 53 2.99 -0.91 3.32
N VAL A 54 3.85 0.07 3.05
CA VAL A 54 5.04 -0.08 2.20
C VAL A 54 6.26 0.45 2.93
N GLU A 55 7.37 -0.27 2.84
CA GLU A 55 8.66 0.20 3.36
C GLU A 55 9.71 0.03 2.27
N ILE A 56 10.70 0.93 2.27
CA ILE A 56 11.85 0.81 1.39
C ILE A 56 12.99 0.18 2.21
N ILE A 57 13.40 -1.02 1.80
CA ILE A 57 14.44 -1.79 2.48
C ILE A 57 15.45 -2.23 1.43
N ASN A 58 16.73 -1.87 1.62
CA ASN A 58 17.81 -2.24 0.69
C ASN A 58 17.47 -1.88 -0.75
N GLU A 59 16.94 -0.66 -0.96
CA GLU A 59 16.57 -0.11 -2.26
C GLU A 59 15.42 -0.84 -2.93
N LYS A 60 14.66 -1.66 -2.19
CA LYS A 60 13.48 -2.37 -2.71
C LYS A 60 12.23 -1.93 -1.99
N LEU A 61 11.12 -1.94 -2.70
CA LEU A 61 9.80 -1.60 -2.17
C LEU A 61 9.15 -2.87 -1.63
N TRP A 62 8.98 -2.90 -0.30
CA TRP A 62 8.34 -4.02 0.38
C TRP A 62 6.89 -3.67 0.70
N PHE A 63 5.97 -4.37 0.06
CA PHE A 63 4.54 -4.23 0.34
C PHE A 63 4.14 -5.24 1.42
N TYR A 64 3.84 -4.75 2.62
CA TYR A 64 3.38 -5.60 3.72
C TYR A 64 1.86 -5.76 3.71
N THR A 65 1.14 -4.78 3.15
CA THR A 65 -0.31 -4.81 3.10
C THR A 65 -0.79 -4.02 1.88
N ASN A 66 -1.74 -4.59 1.16
CA ASN A 66 -2.50 -3.88 0.14
C ASN A 66 -3.92 -4.44 0.13
N MET A 67 -4.82 -3.75 0.82
CA MET A 67 -6.23 -4.14 0.93
C MET A 67 -7.10 -3.42 -0.10
N THR A 68 -6.47 -2.79 -1.10
CA THR A 68 -7.19 -2.09 -2.16
C THR A 68 -7.30 -2.97 -3.40
N ASP A 69 -8.14 -2.56 -4.35
CA ASP A 69 -8.27 -3.22 -5.64
C ASP A 69 -7.18 -2.79 -6.63
N ILE A 70 -6.31 -1.89 -6.21
CA ILE A 70 -5.26 -1.36 -7.07
C ILE A 70 -4.04 -2.26 -7.04
N ASP A 71 -3.58 -2.67 -8.21
CA ASP A 71 -2.33 -3.41 -8.36
C ASP A 71 -1.18 -2.40 -8.42
N PHE A 72 -0.66 -2.03 -7.23
CA PHE A 72 0.42 -1.05 -7.15
C PHE A 72 1.72 -1.55 -7.75
N GLY A 73 1.99 -2.85 -7.66
CA GLY A 73 3.18 -3.42 -8.28
C GLY A 73 3.18 -3.19 -9.79
N ARG A 74 2.07 -3.50 -10.43
CA ARG A 74 1.93 -3.29 -11.87
C ARG A 74 2.03 -1.81 -12.25
N LYS A 75 1.42 -0.94 -11.46
CA LYS A 75 1.50 0.51 -11.69
C LYS A 75 2.94 1.00 -11.59
N LEU A 76 3.68 0.53 -10.59
CA LEU A 76 5.07 0.93 -10.41
C LEU A 76 5.95 0.44 -11.56
N VAL A 77 5.74 -0.78 -12.02
CA VAL A 77 6.47 -1.32 -13.18
C VAL A 77 6.17 -0.48 -14.41
N TYR A 78 4.92 -0.12 -14.62
CA TYR A 78 4.52 0.74 -15.73
C TYR A 78 5.21 2.11 -15.67
N GLN A 79 5.48 2.62 -14.46
CA GLN A 79 6.16 3.90 -14.25
C GLN A 79 7.69 3.78 -14.31
N GLY A 80 8.21 2.60 -14.55
CA GLY A 80 9.65 2.40 -14.73
C GLY A 80 10.37 1.72 -13.57
N VAL A 81 9.68 1.28 -12.54
CA VAL A 81 10.31 0.55 -11.43
C VAL A 81 10.55 -0.90 -11.88
N PRO A 82 11.79 -1.39 -11.81
CA PRO A 82 12.06 -2.79 -12.17
C PRO A 82 11.28 -3.75 -11.26
N PRO A 83 10.69 -4.81 -11.81
CA PRO A 83 10.00 -5.81 -10.97
C PRO A 83 10.90 -6.41 -9.89
N SER A 84 12.21 -6.49 -10.14
CA SER A 84 13.18 -6.98 -9.16
C SER A 84 13.36 -6.06 -7.95
N ASP A 85 12.84 -4.84 -8.00
CA ASP A 85 12.89 -3.90 -6.88
C ASP A 85 11.59 -3.88 -6.07
N ILE A 86 10.65 -4.77 -6.37
CA ILE A 86 9.38 -4.87 -5.67
C ILE A 86 9.29 -6.23 -5.00
N VAL A 87 8.96 -6.24 -3.71
CA VAL A 87 8.74 -7.46 -2.94
C VAL A 87 7.34 -7.43 -2.36
N VAL A 88 6.57 -8.47 -2.62
CA VAL A 88 5.22 -8.61 -2.04
C VAL A 88 5.37 -9.32 -0.69
N GLY A 89 5.57 -8.52 0.36
CA GLY A 89 5.93 -9.01 1.69
C GLY A 89 4.85 -9.82 2.39
N PHE A 90 3.58 -9.68 1.96
CA PHE A 90 2.50 -10.48 2.54
C PHE A 90 2.35 -11.86 1.88
N LEU A 91 3.17 -12.19 0.89
CA LEU A 91 3.27 -13.55 0.37
C LEU A 91 4.37 -14.29 1.13
N THR A 92 4.19 -15.61 1.29
CA THR A 92 5.25 -16.44 1.86
C THR A 92 6.47 -16.45 0.93
N PRO A 93 7.68 -16.74 1.45
CA PRO A 93 8.85 -16.81 0.58
C PRO A 93 8.66 -17.77 -0.60
N LYS A 94 7.98 -18.88 -0.39
CA LYS A 94 7.71 -19.84 -1.46
C LYS A 94 6.79 -19.26 -2.54
N MET A 95 5.77 -18.51 -2.13
CA MET A 95 4.86 -17.85 -3.06
C MET A 95 5.54 -16.70 -3.81
N ARG A 96 6.51 -16.05 -3.18
CA ARG A 96 7.29 -15.01 -3.86
C ARG A 96 8.07 -15.55 -5.03
N GLU A 97 8.53 -16.81 -4.95
CA GLU A 97 9.30 -17.45 -6.02
C GLU A 97 8.50 -17.57 -7.33
N VAL A 98 7.17 -17.66 -7.23
CA VAL A 98 6.30 -17.77 -8.41
C VAL A 98 5.62 -16.45 -8.77
N SER A 99 5.95 -15.38 -8.03
CA SER A 99 5.44 -14.05 -8.36
C SER A 99 6.25 -13.43 -9.49
N ASP A 100 5.71 -12.35 -10.06
CA ASP A 100 6.41 -11.58 -11.08
C ASP A 100 7.46 -10.63 -10.48
N TYR A 101 7.65 -10.65 -9.16
CA TYR A 101 8.49 -9.68 -8.43
C TYR A 101 9.63 -10.39 -7.70
N ALA A 102 10.42 -9.61 -6.95
CA ALA A 102 11.58 -10.15 -6.24
C ALA A 102 11.16 -11.08 -5.09
N VAL A 103 12.05 -12.02 -4.77
CA VAL A 103 11.85 -12.94 -3.65
C VAL A 103 12.18 -12.25 -2.33
N ALA A 104 13.19 -11.40 -2.34
CA ALA A 104 13.62 -10.61 -1.18
C ALA A 104 14.45 -9.42 -1.60
#